data_a6658b8da6b1867bea757eb75110a714
#
_entry.id   a6658b8da6b1867bea757eb75110a714
#
_cell.length_a   1.000
_cell.length_b   1.000
_cell.length_c   1.000
_cell.angle_alpha   90.00
_cell.angle_beta   90.00
_cell.angle_gamma   90.00
#
_symmetry.space_group_name_H-M   'P 1'
#
loop_
_entity.id
_entity.type
_entity.pdbx_description
1 polymer ?
#
loop_
_entity_poly.entity_id
_entity_poly.type
_entity_poly.pdbx_seq_one_letter_code
_entity_poly.pdbx_strand_id
1 'polypeptide(L)'
;ALALLFVCHIGFGQDLNSLFDEFKKEPNADCISISPFMMTIGKMFIGNDSDAKLARKFKSMRILDLEACSTSVKERFSKKINAQRIKGYETLVQVNDEGEKVRILAKSKNDVIRELLIVCTGNGDCTLVQLKGKVSKSKIAKLLAKEM
;
A
#
# COMPACT_ATOMS: atom_id res chain seq x y z
N ALA A 1 35.06 -7.17 1.80
CA ALA A 1 34.06 -7.62 0.82
C ALA A 1 32.67 -7.74 1.44
N LEU A 2 32.57 -8.33 2.60
CA LEU A 2 31.31 -8.49 3.31
C LEU A 2 30.69 -7.15 3.70
N ALA A 3 31.53 -6.21 4.11
CA ALA A 3 31.07 -4.88 4.49
C ALA A 3 30.44 -4.13 3.29
N LEU A 4 30.99 -4.32 2.11
CA LEU A 4 30.48 -3.70 0.91
C LEU A 4 29.09 -4.22 0.55
N LEU A 5 28.88 -5.53 0.66
CA LEU A 5 27.58 -6.13 0.40
C LEU A 5 26.52 -5.60 1.37
N PHE A 6 26.90 -5.45 2.62
CA PHE A 6 26.03 -4.92 3.65
C PHE A 6 25.60 -3.48 3.34
N VAL A 7 26.55 -2.65 2.92
CA VAL A 7 26.26 -1.26 2.57
C VAL A 7 25.29 -1.17 1.41
N CYS A 8 25.41 -2.04 0.42
CA CYS A 8 24.50 -2.04 -0.72
C CYS A 8 23.05 -2.30 -0.33
N HIS A 9 22.83 -3.09 0.71
CA HIS A 9 21.48 -3.39 1.15
C HIS A 9 20.81 -2.23 1.89
N ILE A 10 21.58 -1.41 2.57
CA ILE A 10 21.05 -0.32 3.38
C ILE A 10 20.35 0.74 2.51
N GLY A 11 20.84 0.98 1.30
CA GLY A 11 20.33 2.05 0.45
C GLY A 11 19.03 1.76 -0.28
N PHE A 12 18.56 0.51 -0.31
CA PHE A 12 17.47 0.12 -1.20
C PHE A 12 16.10 0.01 -0.57
N GLY A 13 15.99 0.06 0.77
CA GLY A 13 14.71 -0.08 1.43
C GLY A 13 14.18 -1.51 1.36
N GLN A 14 12.95 -1.69 1.82
CA GLN A 14 12.32 -3.00 1.90
C GLN A 14 11.53 -3.32 0.64
N ASP A 15 11.64 -4.57 0.17
CA ASP A 15 10.82 -5.07 -0.92
C ASP A 15 9.40 -5.35 -0.42
N LEU A 16 8.41 -4.85 -1.15
CA LEU A 16 7.01 -4.99 -0.78
C LEU A 16 6.55 -6.45 -0.74
N ASN A 17 6.98 -7.25 -1.71
CA ASN A 17 6.59 -8.67 -1.74
C ASN A 17 7.11 -9.43 -0.52
N SER A 18 8.33 -9.11 -0.09
CA SER A 18 8.88 -9.71 1.12
C SER A 18 8.08 -9.33 2.35
N LEU A 19 7.59 -8.09 2.40
CA LEU A 19 6.77 -7.62 3.50
C LEU A 19 5.44 -8.39 3.55
N PHE A 20 4.76 -8.53 2.42
CA PHE A 20 3.55 -9.34 2.35
C PHE A 20 3.80 -10.77 2.76
N ASP A 21 4.87 -11.39 2.24
CA ASP A 21 5.20 -12.80 2.50
C ASP A 21 5.51 -13.04 3.97
N GLU A 22 6.16 -12.10 4.62
CA GLU A 22 6.48 -12.23 6.04
C GLU A 22 5.23 -12.20 6.89
N PHE A 23 4.37 -11.22 6.69
CA PHE A 23 3.25 -10.98 7.59
C PHE A 23 2.01 -11.81 7.29
N LYS A 24 1.81 -12.25 6.05
CA LYS A 24 0.66 -13.12 5.74
C LYS A 24 0.70 -14.45 6.45
N LYS A 25 1.86 -14.87 6.94
CA LYS A 25 2.05 -16.14 7.66
C LYS A 25 1.71 -16.05 9.13
N GLU A 26 1.50 -14.85 9.65
CA GLU A 26 1.22 -14.67 11.06
C GLU A 26 -0.17 -15.20 11.43
N PRO A 27 -0.34 -15.74 12.64
CA PRO A 27 -1.67 -16.17 13.10
C PRO A 27 -2.65 -14.99 13.07
N ASN A 28 -3.84 -15.24 12.54
CA ASN A 28 -4.92 -14.28 12.40
C ASN A 28 -4.67 -13.18 11.37
N ALA A 29 -3.64 -13.31 10.56
CA ALA A 29 -3.44 -12.41 9.43
C ALA A 29 -4.35 -12.82 8.27
N ASP A 30 -4.95 -11.83 7.63
CA ASP A 30 -5.75 -12.02 6.44
C ASP A 30 -5.03 -11.42 5.24
N CYS A 31 -4.89 -12.19 4.18
CA CYS A 31 -4.28 -11.68 2.96
C CYS A 31 -5.18 -12.04 1.78
N ILE A 32 -5.73 -11.00 1.14
CA ILE A 32 -6.67 -11.16 0.04
C ILE A 32 -6.02 -10.59 -1.22
N SER A 33 -6.07 -11.36 -2.30
CA SER A 33 -5.60 -10.90 -3.60
C SER A 33 -6.75 -10.96 -4.60
N ILE A 34 -7.00 -9.85 -5.26
CA ILE A 34 -8.02 -9.76 -6.30
C ILE A 34 -7.31 -9.64 -7.63
N SER A 35 -7.46 -10.66 -8.47
CA SER A 35 -6.80 -10.75 -9.76
C SER A 35 -7.40 -9.79 -10.78
N PRO A 36 -6.73 -9.54 -11.90
CA PRO A 36 -7.31 -8.71 -12.96
C PRO A 36 -8.67 -9.20 -13.45
N PHE A 37 -8.86 -10.52 -13.51
CA PHE A 37 -10.15 -11.10 -13.91
C PHE A 37 -11.25 -10.75 -12.90
N MET A 38 -10.98 -10.93 -11.61
CA MET A 38 -11.95 -10.61 -10.56
C MET A 38 -12.24 -9.11 -10.48
N MET A 39 -11.22 -8.28 -10.73
CA MET A 39 -11.43 -6.83 -10.80
C MET A 39 -12.33 -6.45 -11.96
N THR A 40 -12.19 -7.12 -13.09
CA THR A 40 -13.05 -6.88 -14.25
C THR A 40 -14.52 -7.19 -13.93
N ILE A 41 -14.78 -8.31 -13.28
CA ILE A 41 -16.12 -8.65 -12.85
C ILE A 41 -16.68 -7.62 -11.86
N GLY A 42 -15.87 -7.25 -10.86
CA GLY A 42 -16.27 -6.26 -9.87
C GLY A 42 -16.65 -4.91 -10.50
N LYS A 43 -15.91 -4.48 -11.51
CA LYS A 43 -16.17 -3.21 -12.19
C LYS A 43 -17.51 -3.16 -12.90
N MET A 44 -18.07 -4.29 -13.25
CA MET A 44 -19.39 -4.34 -13.88
C MET A 44 -20.51 -3.90 -12.93
N PHE A 45 -20.26 -3.96 -11.63
CA PHE A 45 -21.23 -3.58 -10.60
C PHE A 45 -20.96 -2.18 -10.03
N ILE A 46 -19.91 -1.50 -10.48
CA ILE A 46 -19.57 -0.14 -10.04
C ILE A 46 -20.30 0.86 -10.93
N GLY A 47 -20.84 1.92 -10.31
CA GLY A 47 -21.56 2.96 -11.06
C GLY A 47 -20.64 3.82 -11.92
N ASN A 48 -21.19 4.91 -12.46
CA ASN A 48 -20.49 5.79 -13.39
C ASN A 48 -20.05 7.13 -12.79
N ASP A 49 -20.07 7.28 -11.47
CA ASP A 49 -19.58 8.50 -10.84
C ASP A 49 -18.04 8.61 -10.93
N SER A 50 -17.50 9.74 -10.48
CA SER A 50 -16.07 10.00 -10.61
C SER A 50 -15.21 9.02 -9.81
N ASP A 51 -15.68 8.59 -8.65
CA ASP A 51 -14.95 7.63 -7.82
C ASP A 51 -14.94 6.25 -8.47
N ALA A 52 -16.05 5.86 -9.06
CA ALA A 52 -16.13 4.60 -9.81
C ALA A 52 -15.21 4.62 -11.02
N LYS A 53 -15.13 5.76 -11.72
CA LYS A 53 -14.20 5.91 -12.85
C LYS A 53 -12.76 5.73 -12.41
N LEU A 54 -12.40 6.27 -11.25
CA LEU A 54 -11.06 6.09 -10.71
C LEU A 54 -10.79 4.63 -10.38
N ALA A 55 -11.73 3.97 -9.71
CA ALA A 55 -11.59 2.56 -9.35
C ALA A 55 -11.37 1.67 -10.58
N ARG A 56 -11.96 2.04 -11.72
CA ARG A 56 -11.79 1.28 -12.96
C ARG A 56 -10.39 1.35 -13.56
N LYS A 57 -9.57 2.29 -13.10
CA LYS A 57 -8.18 2.41 -13.55
C LYS A 57 -7.26 1.36 -12.92
N PHE A 58 -7.70 0.72 -11.85
CA PHE A 58 -6.93 -0.32 -11.18
C PHE A 58 -7.30 -1.69 -11.71
N LYS A 59 -6.29 -2.54 -11.89
CA LYS A 59 -6.43 -3.88 -12.48
C LYS A 59 -6.34 -4.99 -11.47
N SER A 60 -5.69 -4.75 -10.34
CA SER A 60 -5.56 -5.74 -9.29
C SER A 60 -5.41 -5.06 -7.95
N MET A 61 -5.72 -5.80 -6.90
CA MET A 61 -5.64 -5.33 -5.53
C MET A 61 -5.14 -6.46 -4.63
N ARG A 62 -4.33 -6.09 -3.65
CA ARG A 62 -3.87 -7.01 -2.63
C ARG A 62 -4.00 -6.32 -1.28
N ILE A 63 -4.64 -6.99 -0.34
CA ILE A 63 -4.89 -6.45 1.00
C ILE A 63 -4.26 -7.38 2.02
N LEU A 64 -3.46 -6.80 2.91
CA LEU A 64 -2.95 -7.50 4.08
C LEU A 64 -3.58 -6.84 5.30
N ASP A 65 -4.40 -7.60 6.01
CA ASP A 65 -5.09 -7.12 7.21
C ASP A 65 -4.53 -7.83 8.43
N LEU A 66 -3.92 -7.07 9.31
CA LEU A 66 -3.29 -7.58 10.53
C LEU A 66 -4.04 -7.12 11.79
N GLU A 67 -5.22 -6.56 11.66
CA GLU A 67 -5.96 -6.01 12.81
C GLU A 67 -6.25 -7.05 13.88
N ALA A 68 -6.50 -8.29 13.49
CA ALA A 68 -6.76 -9.39 14.43
C ALA A 68 -5.50 -10.06 14.96
N CYS A 69 -4.33 -9.61 14.52
CA CYS A 69 -3.06 -10.17 14.98
C CYS A 69 -2.71 -9.65 16.38
N SER A 70 -1.71 -10.29 17.00
CA SER A 70 -1.21 -9.86 18.31
C SER A 70 -0.59 -8.45 18.22
N THR A 71 -0.53 -7.80 19.37
CA THR A 71 0.10 -6.48 19.48
C THR A 71 1.55 -6.51 19.01
N SER A 72 2.30 -7.58 19.35
CA SER A 72 3.69 -7.69 18.93
C SER A 72 3.86 -7.78 17.43
N VAL A 73 2.96 -8.47 16.72
CA VAL A 73 2.97 -8.54 15.27
C VAL A 73 2.70 -7.15 14.66
N LYS A 74 1.69 -6.46 15.17
CA LYS A 74 1.35 -5.12 14.69
C LYS A 74 2.48 -4.12 14.93
N GLU A 75 3.11 -4.18 16.07
CA GLU A 75 4.26 -3.31 16.36
C GLU A 75 5.43 -3.59 15.42
N ARG A 76 5.72 -4.86 15.17
CA ARG A 76 6.78 -5.25 14.24
C ARG A 76 6.48 -4.74 12.84
N PHE A 77 5.24 -4.86 12.38
CA PHE A 77 4.82 -4.33 11.09
C PHE A 77 5.00 -2.81 11.04
N SER A 78 4.49 -2.10 12.04
CA SER A 78 4.58 -0.65 12.11
C SER A 78 6.02 -0.16 12.09
N LYS A 79 6.90 -0.82 12.81
CA LYS A 79 8.32 -0.47 12.81
C LYS A 79 8.94 -0.65 11.45
N LYS A 80 8.65 -1.77 10.78
CA LYS A 80 9.21 -2.04 9.45
C LYS A 80 8.71 -1.05 8.42
N ILE A 81 7.40 -0.77 8.41
CA ILE A 81 6.81 0.11 7.40
C ILE A 81 7.20 1.57 7.61
N ASN A 82 7.45 1.98 8.87
CA ASN A 82 7.80 3.36 9.19
C ASN A 82 9.31 3.63 9.16
N ALA A 83 10.11 2.66 9.54
CA ALA A 83 11.56 2.83 9.64
C ALA A 83 12.29 2.69 8.31
N GLN A 84 11.72 1.97 7.36
CA GLN A 84 12.37 1.66 6.10
C GLN A 84 11.57 2.22 4.93
N ARG A 85 12.29 2.65 3.92
CA ARG A 85 11.66 3.05 2.67
C ARG A 85 11.19 1.80 1.94
N ILE A 86 10.00 1.88 1.34
CA ILE A 86 9.52 0.82 0.47
C ILE A 86 10.13 1.04 -0.91
N LYS A 87 10.86 0.05 -1.38
CA LYS A 87 11.63 0.14 -2.62
C LYS A 87 10.73 0.50 -3.81
N GLY A 88 11.08 1.59 -4.47
CA GLY A 88 10.38 2.05 -5.67
C GLY A 88 9.17 2.93 -5.41
N TYR A 89 8.78 3.15 -4.16
CA TYR A 89 7.62 3.98 -3.81
C TYR A 89 8.04 5.33 -3.24
N GLU A 90 7.25 6.35 -3.55
CA GLU A 90 7.37 7.68 -2.94
C GLU A 90 6.10 7.98 -2.14
N THR A 91 6.23 8.72 -1.05
CA THR A 91 5.09 9.12 -0.25
C THR A 91 4.37 10.29 -0.90
N LEU A 92 3.07 10.13 -1.18
CA LEU A 92 2.23 11.19 -1.70
C LEU A 92 1.54 11.97 -0.58
N VAL A 93 1.04 11.25 0.42
CA VAL A 93 0.28 11.83 1.53
C VAL A 93 0.64 11.07 2.79
N GLN A 94 0.73 11.81 3.88
CA GLN A 94 0.86 11.23 5.22
C GLN A 94 0.01 12.06 6.17
N VAL A 95 -0.91 11.37 6.86
CA VAL A 95 -1.81 11.99 7.83
C VAL A 95 -1.61 11.31 9.17
N ASN A 96 -1.43 12.11 10.22
CA ASN A 96 -1.36 11.63 11.60
C ASN A 96 -2.47 12.31 12.36
N ASP A 97 -3.41 11.55 12.91
CA ASP A 97 -4.54 12.09 13.63
C ASP A 97 -4.87 11.20 14.82
N GLU A 98 -4.74 11.75 16.01
CA GLU A 98 -5.08 11.07 17.27
C GLU A 98 -4.49 9.67 17.39
N GLY A 99 -3.24 9.50 16.97
CA GLY A 99 -2.53 8.21 17.03
C GLY A 99 -2.71 7.33 15.81
N GLU A 100 -3.66 7.65 14.95
CA GLU A 100 -3.82 6.95 13.68
C GLU A 100 -2.90 7.54 12.62
N LYS A 101 -2.31 6.68 11.80
CA LYS A 101 -1.43 7.09 10.71
C LYS A 101 -1.91 6.48 9.41
N VAL A 102 -2.08 7.34 8.41
CA VAL A 102 -2.39 6.90 7.05
C VAL A 102 -1.31 7.44 6.13
N ARG A 103 -0.71 6.55 5.37
CA ARG A 103 0.26 6.93 4.34
C ARG A 103 -0.20 6.40 3.01
N ILE A 104 -0.10 7.24 1.98
CA ILE A 104 -0.37 6.83 0.61
C ILE A 104 0.92 7.01 -0.17
N LEU A 105 1.42 5.92 -0.71
CA LEU A 105 2.64 5.89 -1.49
C LEU A 105 2.32 5.48 -2.91
N ALA A 106 3.17 5.89 -3.83
CA ALA A 106 2.97 5.57 -5.24
C ALA A 106 4.27 5.15 -5.90
N LYS A 107 4.16 4.22 -6.82
CA LYS A 107 5.21 3.87 -7.76
C LYS A 107 4.76 4.36 -9.13
N SER A 108 5.51 5.30 -9.71
CA SER A 108 5.12 5.94 -10.95
C SER A 108 6.23 5.87 -11.99
N LYS A 109 5.83 6.03 -13.25
CA LYS A 109 6.74 6.13 -14.37
C LYS A 109 6.15 7.13 -15.36
N ASN A 110 6.92 8.19 -15.70
CA ASN A 110 6.49 9.21 -16.65
C ASN A 110 5.15 9.86 -16.26
N ASP A 111 5.01 10.23 -14.99
CA ASP A 111 3.81 10.86 -14.42
C ASP A 111 2.56 9.98 -14.44
N VAL A 112 2.74 8.69 -14.70
CA VAL A 112 1.65 7.71 -14.58
C VAL A 112 1.92 6.84 -13.38
N ILE A 113 0.97 6.82 -12.45
CA ILE A 113 1.04 5.96 -11.27
C ILE A 113 0.70 4.55 -11.71
N ARG A 114 1.60 3.62 -11.42
CA ARG A 114 1.44 2.20 -11.74
C ARG A 114 0.95 1.40 -10.54
N GLU A 115 1.32 1.82 -9.35
CA GLU A 115 0.93 1.16 -8.12
C GLU A 115 0.68 2.20 -7.05
N LEU A 116 -0.37 1.98 -6.25
CA LEU A 116 -0.64 2.73 -5.03
C LEU A 116 -0.54 1.80 -3.85
N LEU A 117 0.01 2.31 -2.77
CA LEU A 117 0.14 1.60 -1.53
C LEU A 117 -0.49 2.45 -0.43
N ILE A 118 -1.46 1.89 0.28
CA ILE A 118 -2.13 2.56 1.39
C ILE A 118 -1.78 1.82 2.66
N VAL A 119 -1.21 2.54 3.63
CA VAL A 119 -0.78 1.98 4.90
C VAL A 119 -1.55 2.66 6.01
N CYS A 120 -2.28 1.88 6.80
CA CYS A 120 -3.01 2.36 7.96
C CYS A 120 -2.46 1.68 9.20
N THR A 121 -1.96 2.47 10.16
CA THR A 121 -1.43 1.97 11.42
C THR A 121 -1.88 2.86 12.58
N GLY A 122 -1.74 2.35 13.81
CA GLY A 122 -2.11 3.09 15.02
C GLY A 122 -3.52 2.79 15.46
N ASN A 123 -3.78 2.89 16.79
CA ASN A 123 -5.08 2.66 17.41
C ASN A 123 -5.73 1.32 17.04
N GLY A 124 -4.93 0.28 16.89
CA GLY A 124 -5.42 -1.04 16.51
C GLY A 124 -5.46 -1.28 15.01
N ASP A 125 -5.41 -0.24 14.21
CA ASP A 125 -5.34 -0.38 12.75
C ASP A 125 -3.99 -0.97 12.34
N CYS A 126 -4.03 -1.88 11.39
CA CYS A 126 -2.82 -2.45 10.81
C CYS A 126 -3.19 -3.08 9.47
N THR A 127 -3.18 -2.27 8.42
CA THR A 127 -3.64 -2.69 7.10
C THR A 127 -2.72 -2.14 6.03
N LEU A 128 -2.46 -2.97 5.04
CA LEU A 128 -1.65 -2.62 3.88
C LEU A 128 -2.42 -2.99 2.63
N VAL A 129 -2.67 -1.99 1.78
CA VAL A 129 -3.41 -2.20 0.52
C VAL A 129 -2.52 -1.82 -0.64
N GLN A 130 -2.37 -2.73 -1.59
CA GLN A 130 -1.65 -2.46 -2.83
C GLN A 130 -2.62 -2.50 -4.00
N LEU A 131 -2.63 -1.43 -4.78
CA LEU A 131 -3.44 -1.32 -5.99
C LEU A 131 -2.50 -1.19 -7.19
N LYS A 132 -2.75 -1.96 -8.24
CA LYS A 132 -1.99 -1.89 -9.48
C LYS A 132 -2.89 -1.42 -10.62
N GLY A 133 -2.38 -0.52 -11.44
CA GLY A 133 -3.14 0.00 -12.56
C GLY A 133 -2.38 1.09 -13.29
N LYS A 134 -3.10 1.99 -13.92
CA LYS A 134 -2.54 3.14 -14.61
C LYS A 134 -3.41 4.35 -14.35
N VAL A 135 -2.91 5.30 -13.57
CA VAL A 135 -3.64 6.52 -13.23
C VAL A 135 -2.69 7.70 -13.36
N SER A 136 -3.14 8.80 -13.96
CA SER A 136 -2.30 9.98 -14.05
C SER A 136 -2.04 10.55 -12.64
N LYS A 137 -0.82 10.99 -12.41
CA LYS A 137 -0.42 11.54 -11.13
C LYS A 137 -1.26 12.79 -10.77
N SER A 138 -1.63 13.58 -11.76
CA SER A 138 -2.45 14.76 -11.55
C SER A 138 -3.87 14.42 -11.10
N LYS A 139 -4.45 13.34 -11.59
CA LYS A 139 -5.78 12.91 -11.15
C LYS A 139 -5.79 12.49 -9.69
N ILE A 140 -4.78 11.73 -9.27
CA ILE A 140 -4.65 11.32 -7.88
C ILE A 140 -4.44 12.55 -6.99
N ALA A 141 -3.58 13.47 -7.40
CA ALA A 141 -3.31 14.69 -6.64
C ALA A 141 -4.58 15.52 -6.45
N LYS A 142 -5.40 15.65 -7.48
CA LYS A 142 -6.67 16.38 -7.40
C LYS A 142 -7.65 15.71 -6.44
N LEU A 143 -7.74 14.39 -6.50
CA LEU A 143 -8.62 13.64 -5.63
C LEU A 143 -8.22 13.78 -4.17
N LEU A 144 -6.93 13.64 -3.87
CA LEU A 144 -6.41 13.78 -2.51
C LEU A 144 -6.60 15.20 -1.97
N ALA A 145 -6.42 16.22 -2.80
CA ALA A 145 -6.65 17.61 -2.41
C ALA A 145 -8.12 17.88 -2.08
N LYS A 146 -9.04 17.22 -2.79
CA LYS A 146 -10.48 17.37 -2.55
C LYS A 146 -10.92 16.76 -1.23
N GLU A 147 -10.28 15.65 -0.82
CA GLU A 147 -10.60 14.96 0.43
C GLU A 147 -9.96 15.64 1.65
N MET A 148 -8.97 16.46 1.43
CA MET A 148 -8.30 17.20 2.49
C MET A 148 -8.89 18.59 2.66
#